data_aa1036a6a51b71a5f7a1bdb4a43d5a5a
#
_entry.id   aa1036a6a51b71a5f7a1bdb4a43d5a5a
#
_cell.length_a   1.000
_cell.length_b   1.000
_cell.length_c   1.000
_cell.angle_alpha   90.00
_cell.angle_beta   90.00
_cell.angle_gamma   90.00
#
_symmetry.space_group_name_H-M   'P 1'
#
loop_
_entity.id
_entity.type
_entity.pdbx_description
1 polymer ?
#
loop_
_entity_poly.entity_id
_entity_poly.type
_entity_poly.pdbx_seq_one_letter_code
_entity_poly.pdbx_strand_id
1 'polypeptide(L)'
;MQKMKVKKPWGAYEVLLDEPNYKVKRIVVNPYERFSLQYHKHREEHWVVVEGDGIVQVKHKEYPAIARSHWVILPRELHRATAGSTGLIFIETQTGDCREEDIIRLEDDYGRLDSDVVSV
;
A
#
# COMPACT_ATOMS: atom_id res chain seq x y z
N MET A 1 7.09 4.21 -22.50
CA MET A 1 6.89 3.15 -21.51
C MET A 1 5.41 3.01 -21.18
N GLN A 2 4.91 1.78 -21.23
CA GLN A 2 3.53 1.50 -20.89
C GLN A 2 3.36 1.41 -19.38
N LYS A 3 2.39 2.14 -18.86
CA LYS A 3 1.99 2.01 -17.46
C LYS A 3 0.92 0.93 -17.36
N MET A 4 1.00 0.10 -16.32
CA MET A 4 -0.01 -0.90 -16.05
C MET A 4 -0.87 -0.44 -14.87
N LYS A 5 -2.16 -0.22 -15.12
CA LYS A 5 -3.09 0.20 -14.08
C LYS A 5 -3.91 -0.99 -13.59
N VAL A 6 -3.97 -1.17 -12.28
CA VAL A 6 -4.71 -2.25 -11.63
C VAL A 6 -5.77 -1.64 -10.73
N LYS A 7 -7.04 -2.00 -10.99
CA LYS A 7 -8.15 -1.54 -10.15
C LYS A 7 -8.27 -2.42 -8.92
N LYS A 8 -8.56 -1.80 -7.79
CA LYS A 8 -8.76 -2.46 -6.50
C LYS A 8 -10.06 -1.96 -5.87
N PRO A 9 -10.64 -2.70 -4.90
CA PRO A 9 -11.87 -2.23 -4.24
C PRO A 9 -11.72 -0.85 -3.60
N TRP A 10 -10.54 -0.50 -3.14
CA TRP A 10 -10.25 0.75 -2.44
C TRP A 10 -9.73 1.86 -3.34
N GLY A 11 -9.48 1.59 -4.60
CA GLY A 11 -8.92 2.57 -5.53
C GLY A 11 -8.19 1.92 -6.69
N ALA A 12 -6.94 2.25 -6.88
CA ALA A 12 -6.14 1.70 -7.98
C ALA A 12 -4.66 1.92 -7.73
N TYR A 13 -3.83 1.19 -8.48
CA TYR A 13 -2.42 1.55 -8.57
C TYR A 13 -1.94 1.44 -10.01
N GLU A 14 -0.91 2.18 -10.32
CA GLU A 14 -0.20 2.11 -11.59
C GLU A 14 1.22 1.65 -11.34
N VAL A 15 1.68 0.66 -12.10
CA VAL A 15 3.07 0.23 -12.06
C VAL A 15 3.84 1.13 -13.00
N LEU A 16 4.74 1.92 -12.46
CA LEU A 16 5.53 2.90 -13.22
C LEU A 16 6.86 2.31 -13.67
N LEU A 17 7.47 1.46 -12.84
CA LEU A 17 8.68 0.71 -13.14
C LEU A 17 8.55 -0.67 -12.52
N ASP A 18 9.01 -1.68 -13.24
CA ASP A 18 8.98 -3.06 -12.77
C ASP A 18 10.29 -3.73 -13.19
N GLU A 19 11.24 -3.78 -12.27
CA GLU A 19 12.57 -4.32 -12.47
C GLU A 19 12.77 -5.54 -11.58
N PRO A 20 13.82 -6.35 -11.82
CA PRO A 20 14.01 -7.59 -11.04
C PRO A 20 14.06 -7.40 -9.53
N ASN A 21 14.65 -6.29 -9.05
CA ASN A 21 14.88 -6.08 -7.62
C ASN A 21 14.17 -4.88 -7.06
N TYR A 22 13.36 -4.19 -7.87
CA TYR A 22 12.57 -3.06 -7.35
C TYR A 22 11.38 -2.78 -8.26
N LYS A 23 10.38 -2.11 -7.68
CA LYS A 23 9.15 -1.75 -8.38
C LYS A 23 8.70 -0.39 -7.86
N VAL A 24 8.18 0.44 -8.75
CA VAL A 24 7.64 1.75 -8.38
C VAL A 24 6.18 1.80 -8.77
N LYS A 25 5.32 2.21 -7.85
CA LYS A 25 3.88 2.33 -8.07
C LYS A 25 3.38 3.70 -7.68
N ARG A 26 2.36 4.15 -8.39
CA ARG A 26 1.52 5.28 -7.97
C ARG A 26 0.24 4.69 -7.41
N ILE A 27 -0.02 4.94 -6.13
CA ILE A 27 -1.15 4.37 -5.41
C ILE A 27 -2.21 5.46 -5.23
N VAL A 28 -3.45 5.17 -5.61
CA VAL A 28 -4.59 6.08 -5.44
C VAL A 28 -5.61 5.40 -4.53
N VAL A 29 -5.84 5.97 -3.36
CA VAL A 29 -6.87 5.50 -2.44
C VAL A 29 -8.07 6.45 -2.55
N ASN A 30 -9.25 5.91 -2.88
CA ASN A 30 -10.45 6.70 -3.07
C ASN A 30 -10.89 7.35 -1.75
N PRO A 31 -11.64 8.47 -1.79
CA PRO A 31 -12.11 9.12 -0.56
C PRO A 31 -12.76 8.14 0.41
N TYR A 32 -12.34 8.20 1.66
CA TYR A 32 -12.83 7.40 2.78
C TYR A 32 -12.60 5.89 2.66
N GLU A 33 -11.89 5.43 1.62
CA GLU A 33 -11.52 4.02 1.49
C GLU A 33 -10.17 3.75 2.15
N ARG A 34 -9.88 2.47 2.34
CA ARG A 34 -8.58 2.02 2.86
C ARG A 34 -8.29 0.63 2.34
N PHE A 35 -7.04 0.32 2.11
CA PHE A 35 -6.69 -1.07 1.81
C PHE A 35 -6.47 -1.86 3.09
N SER A 36 -6.25 -3.17 2.95
CA SER A 36 -6.14 -4.07 4.10
C SER A 36 -4.99 -3.69 5.03
N LEU A 37 -5.15 -4.02 6.31
CA LEU A 37 -4.02 -4.03 7.23
C LEU A 37 -3.19 -5.26 6.88
N GLN A 38 -1.97 -5.05 6.44
CA GLN A 38 -1.19 -6.07 5.75
C GLN A 38 0.29 -5.96 6.05
N TYR A 39 1.05 -7.02 5.74
CA TYR A 39 2.50 -6.95 5.68
C TYR A 39 3.01 -7.81 4.54
N HIS A 40 4.28 -7.58 4.18
CA HIS A 40 5.00 -8.33 3.16
C HIS A 40 6.25 -8.92 3.79
N LYS A 41 6.63 -10.12 3.37
CA LYS A 41 7.74 -10.84 4.00
C LYS A 41 9.09 -10.51 3.39
N HIS A 42 9.12 -10.15 2.12
CA HIS A 42 10.35 -10.17 1.34
C HIS A 42 10.70 -8.83 0.70
N ARG A 43 10.02 -7.74 1.07
CA ARG A 43 10.34 -6.45 0.49
C ARG A 43 10.23 -5.32 1.50
N GLU A 44 10.96 -4.26 1.24
CA GLU A 44 10.87 -3.00 1.95
C GLU A 44 10.10 -2.02 1.08
N GLU A 45 9.34 -1.12 1.66
CA GLU A 45 8.59 -0.11 0.92
C GLU A 45 8.93 1.29 1.44
N HIS A 46 8.99 2.24 0.51
CA HIS A 46 9.11 3.66 0.82
C HIS A 46 7.91 4.36 0.21
N TRP A 47 7.20 5.11 1.03
CA TRP A 47 6.00 5.84 0.61
C TRP A 47 6.23 7.32 0.73
N VAL A 48 5.83 8.08 -0.31
CA VAL A 48 5.83 9.55 -0.28
C VAL A 48 4.45 10.02 -0.73
N VAL A 49 3.75 10.72 0.15
CA VAL A 49 2.43 11.28 -0.17
C VAL A 49 2.63 12.49 -1.10
N VAL A 50 1.87 12.53 -2.19
CA VAL A 50 1.97 13.59 -3.19
C VAL A 50 0.69 14.43 -3.29
N GLU A 51 -0.48 13.85 -2.93
CA GLU A 51 -1.76 14.55 -3.02
C GLU A 51 -2.74 13.99 -2.01
N GLY A 52 -3.69 14.83 -1.57
CA GLY A 52 -4.78 14.39 -0.70
C GLY A 52 -4.41 14.39 0.76
N ASP A 53 -5.21 13.66 1.54
CA ASP A 53 -5.02 13.57 2.98
C ASP A 53 -5.53 12.23 3.49
N GLY A 54 -5.14 11.89 4.69
CA GLY A 54 -5.60 10.66 5.32
C GLY A 54 -4.77 10.29 6.53
N ILE A 55 -4.75 8.99 6.80
CA ILE A 55 -4.00 8.42 7.92
C ILE A 55 -3.19 7.24 7.39
N VAL A 56 -1.93 7.19 7.75
CA VAL A 56 -1.08 6.02 7.49
C VAL A 56 -0.76 5.35 8.81
N GLN A 57 -0.98 4.04 8.85
CA GLN A 57 -0.61 3.22 9.99
C GLN A 57 0.65 2.42 9.64
N VAL A 58 1.66 2.49 10.50
CA VAL A 58 2.84 1.64 10.43
C VAL A 58 3.04 1.02 11.79
N LYS A 59 3.07 -0.31 11.86
CA LYS A 59 3.05 -1.05 13.12
C LYS A 59 1.77 -0.69 13.88
N HIS A 60 1.90 -0.16 15.11
CA HIS A 60 0.76 0.21 15.93
C HIS A 60 0.53 1.71 16.00
N LYS A 61 1.27 2.49 15.21
CA LYS A 61 1.16 3.95 15.23
C LYS A 61 0.43 4.45 13.99
N GLU A 62 -0.37 5.48 14.20
CA GLU A 62 -1.07 6.19 13.14
C GLU A 62 -0.47 7.58 12.97
N TYR A 63 -0.34 8.01 11.74
CA TYR A 63 0.25 9.29 11.38
C TYR A 63 -0.66 10.02 10.42
N PRO A 64 -0.81 11.35 10.56
CA PRO A 64 -1.50 12.13 9.51
C PRO A 64 -0.72 12.03 8.21
N ALA A 65 -1.42 11.78 7.12
CA ALA A 65 -0.84 11.70 5.78
C ALA A 65 -1.22 12.96 5.01
N ILE A 66 -0.24 13.81 4.78
CA ILE A 66 -0.39 15.02 3.97
C ILE A 66 0.74 15.06 2.96
N ALA A 67 0.66 15.96 1.98
CA ALA A 67 1.69 16.06 0.94
C ALA A 67 3.09 16.16 1.57
N ARG A 68 4.01 15.37 1.04
CA ARG A 68 5.41 15.26 1.45
C ARG A 68 5.66 14.43 2.71
N SER A 69 4.62 13.94 3.39
CA SER A 69 4.80 12.92 4.42
C SER A 69 5.39 11.66 3.79
N HIS A 70 6.26 10.99 4.51
CA HIS A 70 6.89 9.78 3.97
C HIS A 70 7.20 8.79 5.08
N TRP A 71 7.29 7.51 4.69
CA TRP A 71 7.59 6.43 5.63
C TRP A 71 8.44 5.38 4.95
N VAL A 72 9.27 4.71 5.76
CA VAL A 72 9.94 3.48 5.39
C VAL A 72 9.23 2.35 6.11
N ILE A 73 8.81 1.33 5.37
CA ILE A 73 8.12 0.17 5.89
C ILE A 73 9.01 -1.03 5.65
N LEU A 74 9.52 -1.63 6.72
CA LEU A 74 10.43 -2.77 6.62
C LEU A 74 9.65 -4.06 6.39
N PRO A 75 10.31 -5.12 5.89
CA PRO A 75 9.65 -6.41 5.76
C PRO A 75 8.98 -6.82 7.08
N ARG A 76 7.79 -7.40 6.99
CA ARG A 76 6.97 -7.88 8.11
C ARG A 76 6.35 -6.80 8.98
N GLU A 77 6.53 -5.53 8.65
CA GLU A 77 5.88 -4.46 9.40
C GLU A 77 4.45 -4.26 8.88
N LEU A 78 3.50 -4.27 9.79
CA LEU A 78 2.09 -4.04 9.47
C LEU A 78 1.90 -2.61 8.99
N HIS A 79 1.07 -2.44 7.97
CA HIS A 79 0.81 -1.11 7.45
C HIS A 79 -0.53 -1.06 6.70
N ARG A 80 -1.06 0.16 6.64
CA ARG A 80 -2.28 0.45 5.88
C ARG A 80 -2.37 1.96 5.68
N ALA A 81 -3.04 2.38 4.61
CA ALA A 81 -3.37 3.78 4.39
C ALA A 81 -4.89 3.91 4.27
N THR A 82 -5.42 4.95 4.90
CA THR A 82 -6.84 5.30 4.86
C THR A 82 -6.94 6.72 4.30
N ALA A 83 -7.73 6.90 3.24
CA ALA A 83 -7.89 8.23 2.66
C ALA A 83 -8.94 9.03 3.42
N GLY A 84 -8.71 10.33 3.49
CA GLY A 84 -9.71 11.28 3.97
C GLY A 84 -10.66 11.70 2.86
N SER A 85 -11.31 12.85 3.03
CA SER A 85 -12.40 13.29 2.15
C SER A 85 -11.97 13.57 0.71
N THR A 86 -10.70 13.88 0.49
CA THR A 86 -10.20 14.21 -0.85
C THR A 86 -9.46 13.04 -1.51
N GLY A 87 -9.42 11.88 -0.86
CA GLY A 87 -8.61 10.77 -1.34
C GLY A 87 -7.15 10.93 -0.94
N LEU A 88 -6.33 9.97 -1.33
CA LEU A 88 -4.91 9.98 -0.98
C LEU A 88 -4.12 9.37 -2.13
N ILE A 89 -3.08 10.06 -2.56
CA ILE A 89 -2.18 9.56 -3.61
C ILE A 89 -0.76 9.57 -3.08
N PHE A 90 -0.08 8.43 -3.21
CA PHE A 90 1.32 8.35 -2.82
C PHE A 90 2.12 7.50 -3.80
N ILE A 91 3.41 7.75 -3.84
CA ILE A 91 4.36 6.98 -4.64
C ILE A 91 5.01 5.96 -3.71
N GLU A 92 5.01 4.71 -4.16
CA GLU A 92 5.56 3.60 -3.40
C GLU A 92 6.72 3.01 -4.17
N THR A 93 7.89 2.95 -3.54
CA THR A 93 9.04 2.23 -4.08
C THR A 93 9.21 0.95 -3.27
N GLN A 94 9.16 -0.19 -3.95
CA GLN A 94 9.41 -1.51 -3.36
C GLN A 94 10.81 -1.95 -3.71
N THR A 95 11.57 -2.47 -2.76
CA THR A 95 12.90 -3.02 -3.02
C THR A 95 13.01 -4.41 -2.41
N GLY A 96 13.65 -5.32 -3.13
CA GLY A 96 13.78 -6.72 -2.76
C GLY A 96 12.94 -7.59 -3.69
N ASP A 97 12.30 -8.63 -3.14
CA ASP A 97 11.40 -9.49 -3.89
C ASP A 97 10.02 -8.85 -3.92
N CYS A 98 9.63 -8.32 -5.07
CA CYS A 98 8.44 -7.49 -5.21
C CYS A 98 7.22 -8.22 -5.78
N ARG A 99 7.11 -9.54 -5.58
CA ARG A 99 5.97 -10.29 -6.08
C ARG A 99 4.67 -9.87 -5.41
N GLU A 100 3.59 -9.75 -6.20
CA GLU A 100 2.29 -9.31 -5.69
C GLU A 100 1.67 -10.30 -4.71
N GLU A 101 1.95 -11.59 -4.87
CA GLU A 101 1.42 -12.62 -3.97
C GLU A 101 2.06 -12.60 -2.59
N ASP A 102 3.14 -11.85 -2.39
CA ASP A 102 3.76 -11.68 -1.08
C ASP A 102 2.96 -10.65 -0.27
N ILE A 103 1.81 -11.07 0.22
CA ILE A 103 0.95 -10.23 1.04
C ILE A 103 0.21 -11.09 2.06
N ILE A 104 0.22 -10.66 3.32
CA ILE A 104 -0.56 -11.25 4.39
C ILE A 104 -1.51 -10.17 4.91
N ARG A 105 -2.81 -10.41 4.80
CA ARG A 105 -3.84 -9.48 5.25
C ARG A 105 -4.39 -9.89 6.60
N LEU A 106 -4.46 -8.96 7.55
CA LEU A 106 -5.01 -9.20 8.88
C LEU A 106 -6.41 -8.63 9.05
N GLU A 107 -6.71 -7.54 8.36
CA GLU A 107 -8.03 -6.90 8.33
C GLU A 107 -8.29 -6.42 6.93
N ASP A 108 -9.48 -6.66 6.42
CA ASP A 108 -9.82 -6.27 5.06
C ASP A 108 -11.32 -5.96 4.97
N ASP A 109 -11.64 -4.72 4.62
CA ASP A 109 -13.02 -4.25 4.49
C ASP A 109 -13.74 -4.91 3.30
N TYR A 110 -13.02 -5.58 2.40
CA TYR A 110 -13.57 -6.09 1.14
C TYR A 110 -13.63 -7.62 1.09
N GLY A 111 -13.42 -8.28 2.23
CA GLY A 111 -13.64 -9.72 2.35
C GLY A 111 -12.58 -10.61 1.72
N ARG A 112 -11.31 -10.19 1.70
CA ARG A 112 -10.23 -10.95 1.06
C ARG A 112 -9.34 -11.71 2.04
N LEU A 113 -9.79 -11.93 3.27
CA LEU A 113 -8.96 -12.58 4.31
C LEU A 113 -8.77 -14.07 4.12
N ASP A 114 -9.75 -14.74 3.55
CA ASP A 114 -9.79 -16.20 3.50
C ASP A 114 -8.54 -16.82 2.95
N SER A 115 -8.05 -16.27 1.85
CA SER A 115 -6.90 -16.84 1.15
C SER A 115 -5.59 -16.61 1.89
N ASP A 116 -5.59 -15.72 2.87
CA ASP A 116 -4.35 -15.29 3.54
C ASP A 116 -4.15 -15.93 4.90
N VAL A 117 -5.24 -16.24 5.62
CA VAL A 117 -5.16 -16.68 7.01
C VAL A 117 -5.89 -17.99 7.28
N VAL A 118 -6.38 -18.64 6.27
CA VAL A 118 -7.21 -19.83 6.41
C VAL A 118 -6.49 -20.99 7.09
N SER A 119 -5.20 -21.04 7.01
CA SER A 119 -4.41 -22.14 7.55
C SER A 119 -4.13 -22.02 9.05
N VAL A 120 -4.58 -21.02 9.66
CA VAL A 120 -4.32 -20.79 11.09
C VAL A 120 -4.97 -21.82 11.99
#